data_f8226581ebd3904e7e4a6eebeb97a89a
#
_entry.id   f8226581ebd3904e7e4a6eebeb97a89a
#
_cell.length_a   1.000
_cell.length_b   1.000
_cell.length_c   1.000
_cell.angle_alpha   90.00
_cell.angle_beta   90.00
_cell.angle_gamma   90.00
#
_symmetry.space_group_name_H-M   'P 1'
#
loop_
_entity.id
_entity.type
_entity.pdbx_description
1 polymer ?
#
loop_
_entity_poly.entity_id
_entity_poly.type
_entity_poly.pdbx_seq_one_letter_code
_entity_poly.pdbx_strand_id
1 'polypeptide(L)'
;MNAPGERLGLPQIGKARPFALAMIIDAVGSGLFLPFSLLYFHYAVGLSLTEAGLGLTISMLIAVPTPLAAGVLVDRVGPRTVAVATNAARVAGFLGYLLVHDLTALIAVALLISVSDRLFWVAQPALIGEFATSGSRDRWFGLTVALRAVGLGIGGLLAGLAVSSLGIVGYHALVVANAVSFALAAVLIASLQVPRRASVAGLAKPGPKGFRAVLADRPFCWIVASNVVFGIARTMILVGFPVYAIQVLGAPAWLAGVLYAVYTALLAVAQTSLVRRLEHHRRTRALMLSALLWAGSFVLLAVAPLLPRQAIVAYLSAVTVLYTGAVMVHAGVIDALVIEAAPDTLRGRYVGGFNLSWAAANALAPGLFTTLLGWYAGLPWIALTALLLLALVGVRRAEPRLAWQAVHVRSDQPSGMLS
;
A
#
# COMPACT_ATOMS: atom_id res chain seq x y z
N MET A 1 21.01 32.59 -7.73
CA MET A 1 19.55 32.50 -7.68
C MET A 1 19.18 31.03 -7.61
N ASN A 2 18.78 30.54 -6.42
CA ASN A 2 18.36 29.15 -6.26
C ASN A 2 17.07 28.92 -7.02
N ALA A 3 16.98 27.86 -7.80
CA ALA A 3 15.78 27.52 -8.55
C ALA A 3 14.56 27.38 -7.59
N PRO A 4 13.35 27.81 -7.99
CA PRO A 4 12.17 27.81 -7.11
C PRO A 4 11.83 26.44 -6.49
N GLY A 5 12.29 25.32 -7.10
CA GLY A 5 12.14 23.96 -6.55
C GLY A 5 13.03 23.65 -5.33
N GLU A 6 14.16 24.35 -5.13
CA GLU A 6 15.03 24.13 -3.98
C GLU A 6 14.39 24.62 -2.66
N ARG A 7 13.53 25.64 -2.74
CA ARG A 7 12.76 26.12 -1.57
C ARG A 7 11.70 25.13 -1.09
N LEU A 8 11.23 24.26 -1.97
CA LEU A 8 10.24 23.21 -1.67
C LEU A 8 10.89 21.85 -1.35
N GLY A 9 12.21 21.77 -1.25
CA GLY A 9 12.93 20.50 -0.99
C GLY A 9 12.83 19.49 -2.13
N LEU A 10 12.42 19.89 -3.34
CA LEU A 10 12.29 19.00 -4.48
C LEU A 10 13.66 18.67 -5.09
N PRO A 11 13.87 17.45 -5.61
CA PRO A 11 15.09 17.11 -6.32
C PRO A 11 15.18 17.86 -7.65
N GLN A 12 16.38 18.05 -8.17
CA GLN A 12 16.57 18.56 -9.54
C GLN A 12 16.08 17.50 -10.52
N ILE A 13 14.90 17.74 -11.12
CA ILE A 13 14.22 16.76 -11.99
C ILE A 13 14.99 16.56 -13.31
N GLY A 14 15.59 17.59 -13.89
CA GLY A 14 16.53 17.57 -15.04
C GLY A 14 16.38 16.36 -15.99
N LYS A 15 17.45 15.58 -16.10
CA LYS A 15 17.52 14.36 -16.94
C LYS A 15 16.62 13.20 -16.43
N ALA A 16 16.13 13.25 -15.20
CA ALA A 16 15.25 12.22 -14.63
C ALA A 16 13.74 12.55 -14.78
N ARG A 17 13.39 13.57 -15.59
CA ARG A 17 11.97 13.88 -15.94
C ARG A 17 11.20 12.65 -16.42
N PRO A 18 11.73 11.79 -17.31
CA PRO A 18 11.00 10.60 -17.74
C PRO A 18 10.63 9.67 -16.60
N PHE A 19 11.50 9.53 -15.57
CA PHE A 19 11.17 8.73 -14.40
C PHE A 19 10.04 9.32 -13.58
N ALA A 20 10.04 10.63 -13.31
CA ALA A 20 8.97 11.28 -12.56
C ALA A 20 7.62 11.17 -13.30
N LEU A 21 7.62 11.36 -14.63
CA LEU A 21 6.44 11.18 -15.48
C LEU A 21 5.96 9.71 -15.48
N ALA A 22 6.89 8.74 -15.56
CA ALA A 22 6.54 7.34 -15.48
C ALA A 22 5.85 7.00 -14.16
N MET A 23 6.35 7.55 -13.03
CA MET A 23 5.77 7.28 -11.70
C MET A 23 4.35 7.84 -11.54
N ILE A 24 4.06 9.04 -12.05
CA ILE A 24 2.71 9.59 -11.95
C ILE A 24 1.74 8.89 -12.90
N ILE A 25 2.17 8.53 -14.11
CA ILE A 25 1.34 7.80 -15.09
C ILE A 25 1.00 6.40 -14.58
N ASP A 26 1.99 5.65 -14.07
CA ASP A 26 1.80 4.35 -13.39
C ASP A 26 0.80 4.49 -12.23
N ALA A 27 0.96 5.53 -11.40
CA ALA A 27 0.10 5.74 -10.26
C ALA A 27 -1.35 6.10 -10.66
N VAL A 28 -1.55 6.91 -11.69
CA VAL A 28 -2.89 7.20 -12.24
C VAL A 28 -3.53 5.91 -12.76
N GLY A 29 -2.81 5.12 -13.56
CA GLY A 29 -3.30 3.84 -14.06
C GLY A 29 -3.66 2.87 -12.93
N SER A 30 -2.79 2.73 -11.95
CA SER A 30 -3.08 1.91 -10.77
C SER A 30 -4.30 2.41 -9.99
N GLY A 31 -4.47 3.73 -9.86
CA GLY A 31 -5.63 4.35 -9.24
C GLY A 31 -6.93 4.12 -10.00
N LEU A 32 -6.86 4.03 -11.34
CA LEU A 32 -8.01 3.68 -12.18
C LEU A 32 -8.53 2.28 -11.87
N PHE A 33 -7.66 1.30 -11.67
CA PHE A 33 -8.07 -0.11 -11.57
C PHE A 33 -8.24 -0.61 -10.13
N LEU A 34 -7.31 -0.29 -9.22
CA LEU A 34 -7.26 -0.89 -7.88
C LEU A 34 -8.57 -0.79 -7.09
N PRO A 35 -9.24 0.38 -6.96
CA PRO A 35 -10.48 0.49 -6.19
C PRO A 35 -11.66 -0.27 -6.80
N PHE A 36 -11.62 -0.53 -8.09
CA PHE A 36 -12.69 -1.18 -8.85
C PHE A 36 -12.35 -2.60 -9.29
N SER A 37 -11.20 -3.14 -8.89
CA SER A 37 -10.72 -4.45 -9.34
C SER A 37 -11.68 -5.60 -9.04
N LEU A 38 -12.19 -5.71 -7.81
CA LEU A 38 -13.16 -6.74 -7.44
C LEU A 38 -14.49 -6.57 -8.19
N LEU A 39 -14.93 -5.33 -8.38
CA LEU A 39 -16.14 -5.02 -9.12
C LEU A 39 -16.00 -5.31 -10.61
N TYR A 40 -14.80 -5.10 -11.19
CA TYR A 40 -14.49 -5.53 -12.56
C TYR A 40 -14.67 -7.04 -12.73
N PHE A 41 -14.06 -7.84 -11.88
CA PHE A 41 -14.19 -9.30 -11.97
C PHE A 41 -15.62 -9.77 -11.73
N HIS A 42 -16.37 -9.06 -10.90
CA HIS A 42 -17.78 -9.39 -10.65
C HIS A 42 -18.69 -9.00 -11.81
N TYR A 43 -18.65 -7.74 -12.25
CA TYR A 43 -19.61 -7.22 -13.23
C TYR A 43 -19.22 -7.46 -14.68
N ALA A 44 -17.92 -7.39 -15.01
CA ALA A 44 -17.46 -7.51 -16.38
C ALA A 44 -17.04 -8.94 -16.74
N VAL A 45 -16.51 -9.71 -15.79
CA VAL A 45 -16.05 -11.11 -16.01
C VAL A 45 -17.12 -12.11 -15.59
N GLY A 46 -18.01 -11.75 -14.63
CA GLY A 46 -19.08 -12.63 -14.15
C GLY A 46 -18.69 -13.56 -13.01
N LEU A 47 -17.53 -13.39 -12.40
CA LEU A 47 -17.11 -14.14 -11.22
C LEU A 47 -17.89 -13.67 -9.97
N SER A 48 -18.12 -14.57 -9.03
CA SER A 48 -18.58 -14.16 -7.71
C SER A 48 -17.51 -13.30 -7.01
N LEU A 49 -17.92 -12.40 -6.11
CA LEU A 49 -16.98 -11.59 -5.34
C LEU A 49 -15.99 -12.46 -4.57
N THR A 50 -16.44 -13.60 -4.04
CA THR A 50 -15.59 -14.55 -3.31
C THR A 50 -14.52 -15.19 -4.21
N GLU A 51 -14.91 -15.64 -5.41
CA GLU A 51 -13.95 -16.17 -6.39
C GLU A 51 -12.92 -15.10 -6.78
N ALA A 52 -13.37 -13.88 -7.08
CA ALA A 52 -12.48 -12.77 -7.41
C ALA A 52 -11.49 -12.46 -6.27
N GLY A 53 -12.00 -12.36 -5.03
CA GLY A 53 -11.15 -12.10 -3.86
C GLY A 53 -10.18 -13.22 -3.54
N LEU A 54 -10.62 -14.48 -3.61
CA LEU A 54 -9.75 -15.64 -3.40
C LEU A 54 -8.71 -15.78 -4.52
N GLY A 55 -9.09 -15.57 -5.78
CA GLY A 55 -8.16 -15.60 -6.91
C GLY A 55 -7.03 -14.58 -6.76
N LEU A 56 -7.36 -13.33 -6.39
CA LEU A 56 -6.37 -12.31 -6.11
C LEU A 56 -5.50 -12.68 -4.89
N THR A 57 -6.10 -13.19 -3.81
CA THR A 57 -5.38 -13.62 -2.62
C THR A 57 -4.37 -14.73 -2.92
N ILE A 58 -4.80 -15.79 -3.62
CA ILE A 58 -3.93 -16.91 -3.99
C ILE A 58 -2.75 -16.43 -4.84
N SER A 59 -3.02 -15.60 -5.85
CA SER A 59 -1.99 -15.03 -6.73
C SER A 59 -0.96 -14.20 -5.95
N MET A 60 -1.43 -13.34 -5.04
CA MET A 60 -0.57 -12.51 -4.21
C MET A 60 0.25 -13.34 -3.22
N LEU A 61 -0.32 -14.41 -2.63
CA LEU A 61 0.39 -15.31 -1.71
C LEU A 61 1.49 -16.09 -2.43
N ILE A 62 1.22 -16.63 -3.62
CA ILE A 62 2.23 -17.31 -4.45
C ILE A 62 3.37 -16.35 -4.82
N ALA A 63 3.08 -15.08 -5.05
CA ALA A 63 4.08 -14.07 -5.37
C ALA A 63 4.91 -13.59 -4.14
N VAL A 64 4.55 -13.95 -2.88
CA VAL A 64 5.27 -13.49 -1.67
C VAL A 64 6.79 -13.73 -1.72
N PRO A 65 7.31 -14.87 -2.19
CA PRO A 65 8.77 -15.11 -2.22
C PRO A 65 9.52 -14.35 -3.34
N THR A 66 8.83 -13.72 -4.28
CA THR A 66 9.44 -13.03 -5.43
C THR A 66 10.56 -12.05 -5.06
N PRO A 67 10.45 -11.20 -4.02
CA PRO A 67 11.52 -10.26 -3.66
C PRO A 67 12.85 -10.93 -3.32
N LEU A 68 12.85 -12.20 -2.89
CA LEU A 68 14.08 -12.94 -2.57
C LEU A 68 14.92 -13.19 -3.84
N ALA A 69 14.27 -13.44 -4.97
CA ALA A 69 14.92 -13.62 -6.26
C ALA A 69 15.14 -12.29 -7.00
N ALA A 70 14.31 -11.29 -6.71
CA ALA A 70 14.30 -10.00 -7.39
C ALA A 70 15.65 -9.27 -7.27
N GLY A 71 16.26 -9.26 -6.07
CA GLY A 71 17.55 -8.63 -5.85
C GLY A 71 18.62 -9.19 -6.78
N VAL A 72 18.71 -10.53 -6.88
CA VAL A 72 19.68 -11.21 -7.77
C VAL A 72 19.41 -10.88 -9.24
N LEU A 73 18.15 -10.78 -9.63
CA LEU A 73 17.80 -10.43 -11.02
C LEU A 73 18.21 -8.97 -11.32
N VAL A 74 17.89 -8.04 -10.42
CA VAL A 74 18.26 -6.62 -10.55
C VAL A 74 19.78 -6.45 -10.64
N ASP A 75 20.55 -7.18 -9.81
CA ASP A 75 22.00 -7.14 -9.84
C ASP A 75 22.60 -7.68 -11.16
N ARG A 76 21.97 -8.69 -11.77
CA ARG A 76 22.46 -9.33 -13.01
C ARG A 76 22.12 -8.53 -14.26
N VAL A 77 20.89 -8.06 -14.39
CA VAL A 77 20.42 -7.45 -15.65
C VAL A 77 20.24 -5.93 -15.57
N GLY A 78 20.39 -5.38 -14.38
CA GLY A 78 20.26 -3.95 -14.08
C GLY A 78 18.82 -3.52 -13.77
N PRO A 79 18.65 -2.52 -12.88
CA PRO A 79 17.34 -2.11 -12.38
C PRO A 79 16.46 -1.50 -13.46
N ARG A 80 17.03 -0.78 -14.43
CA ARG A 80 16.28 -0.22 -15.56
C ARG A 80 15.67 -1.32 -16.43
N THR A 81 16.43 -2.35 -16.76
CA THR A 81 15.95 -3.48 -17.59
C THR A 81 14.82 -4.22 -16.87
N VAL A 82 14.98 -4.49 -15.57
CA VAL A 82 13.94 -5.11 -14.76
C VAL A 82 12.68 -4.23 -14.71
N ALA A 83 12.81 -2.92 -14.48
CA ALA A 83 11.66 -2.01 -14.43
C ALA A 83 10.90 -1.93 -15.76
N VAL A 84 11.59 -1.94 -16.90
CA VAL A 84 10.96 -1.99 -18.24
C VAL A 84 10.27 -3.32 -18.47
N ALA A 85 10.95 -4.44 -18.21
CA ALA A 85 10.40 -5.79 -18.43
C ALA A 85 9.16 -6.04 -17.55
N THR A 86 9.19 -5.60 -16.30
CA THR A 86 8.04 -5.74 -15.39
C THR A 86 6.84 -4.90 -15.83
N ASN A 87 7.06 -3.68 -16.33
CA ASN A 87 5.97 -2.90 -16.90
C ASN A 87 5.40 -3.55 -18.17
N ALA A 88 6.24 -4.11 -19.05
CA ALA A 88 5.78 -4.87 -20.22
C ALA A 88 4.96 -6.11 -19.81
N ALA A 89 5.39 -6.84 -18.78
CA ALA A 89 4.65 -7.98 -18.23
C ALA A 89 3.30 -7.55 -17.61
N ARG A 90 3.24 -6.37 -16.96
CA ARG A 90 1.97 -5.80 -16.48
C ARG A 90 1.03 -5.45 -17.63
N VAL A 91 1.55 -4.88 -18.72
CA VAL A 91 0.74 -4.65 -19.94
C VAL A 91 0.09 -5.93 -20.40
N ALA A 92 0.90 -7.01 -20.57
CA ALA A 92 0.40 -8.31 -20.98
C ALA A 92 -0.63 -8.86 -19.99
N GLY A 93 -0.38 -8.73 -18.67
CA GLY A 93 -1.29 -9.16 -17.63
C GLY A 93 -2.62 -8.38 -17.64
N PHE A 94 -2.59 -7.05 -17.78
CA PHE A 94 -3.81 -6.25 -17.84
C PHE A 94 -4.61 -6.52 -19.12
N LEU A 95 -3.97 -6.67 -20.27
CA LEU A 95 -4.66 -7.14 -21.47
C LEU A 95 -5.18 -8.57 -21.31
N GLY A 96 -4.44 -9.42 -20.59
CA GLY A 96 -4.87 -10.77 -20.22
C GLY A 96 -6.14 -10.78 -19.36
N TYR A 97 -6.39 -9.77 -18.51
CA TYR A 97 -7.64 -9.68 -17.77
C TYR A 97 -8.89 -9.59 -18.65
N LEU A 98 -8.77 -9.05 -19.86
CA LEU A 98 -9.86 -9.01 -20.84
C LEU A 98 -10.24 -10.40 -21.37
N LEU A 99 -9.36 -11.39 -21.20
CA LEU A 99 -9.53 -12.77 -21.66
C LEU A 99 -9.86 -13.74 -20.50
N VAL A 100 -10.00 -13.22 -19.28
CA VAL A 100 -10.34 -14.04 -18.11
C VAL A 100 -11.83 -14.37 -18.14
N HIS A 101 -12.14 -15.67 -17.99
CA HIS A 101 -13.53 -16.18 -17.94
C HIS A 101 -13.78 -17.07 -16.73
N ASP A 102 -12.73 -17.48 -16.00
CA ASP A 102 -12.82 -18.38 -14.85
C ASP A 102 -11.76 -18.05 -13.80
N LEU A 103 -11.88 -18.68 -12.63
CA LEU A 103 -10.99 -18.50 -11.50
C LEU A 103 -9.54 -18.89 -11.82
N THR A 104 -9.32 -19.93 -12.61
CA THR A 104 -7.97 -20.42 -12.93
C THR A 104 -7.23 -19.41 -13.81
N ALA A 105 -7.89 -18.89 -14.84
CA ALA A 105 -7.38 -17.82 -15.68
C ALA A 105 -7.10 -16.56 -14.88
N LEU A 106 -8.01 -16.19 -13.95
CA LEU A 106 -7.79 -15.07 -13.02
C LEU A 106 -6.51 -15.27 -12.21
N ILE A 107 -6.33 -16.44 -11.58
CA ILE A 107 -5.14 -16.73 -10.76
C ILE A 107 -3.87 -16.62 -11.60
N ALA A 108 -3.85 -17.20 -12.79
CA ALA A 108 -2.68 -17.19 -13.67
C ALA A 108 -2.28 -15.76 -14.08
N VAL A 109 -3.25 -14.96 -14.54
CA VAL A 109 -2.99 -13.58 -14.98
C VAL A 109 -2.65 -12.67 -13.80
N ALA A 110 -3.39 -12.78 -12.70
CA ALA A 110 -3.11 -12.01 -11.48
C ALA A 110 -1.75 -12.38 -10.85
N LEU A 111 -1.30 -13.64 -10.99
CA LEU A 111 0.04 -14.04 -10.55
C LEU A 111 1.13 -13.36 -11.38
N LEU A 112 0.98 -13.30 -12.71
CA LEU A 112 1.91 -12.57 -13.58
C LEU A 112 2.03 -11.10 -13.14
N ILE A 113 0.91 -10.43 -12.87
CA ILE A 113 0.87 -9.03 -12.41
C ILE A 113 1.52 -8.92 -11.03
N SER A 114 1.15 -9.81 -10.08
CA SER A 114 1.66 -9.76 -8.70
C SER A 114 3.18 -9.98 -8.62
N VAL A 115 3.72 -10.90 -9.42
CA VAL A 115 5.18 -11.12 -9.53
C VAL A 115 5.85 -9.89 -10.13
N SER A 116 5.29 -9.34 -11.22
CA SER A 116 5.82 -8.14 -11.87
C SER A 116 5.82 -6.93 -10.94
N ASP A 117 4.77 -6.74 -10.15
CA ASP A 117 4.69 -5.68 -9.15
C ASP A 117 5.80 -5.79 -8.12
N ARG A 118 6.01 -6.98 -7.56
CA ARG A 118 7.06 -7.18 -6.54
C ARG A 118 8.46 -6.97 -7.10
N LEU A 119 8.72 -7.42 -8.33
CA LEU A 119 9.98 -7.18 -9.04
C LEU A 119 10.21 -5.68 -9.27
N PHE A 120 9.18 -4.95 -9.71
CA PHE A 120 9.23 -3.51 -9.92
C PHE A 120 9.58 -2.75 -8.64
N TRP A 121 8.94 -3.09 -7.52
CA TRP A 121 9.18 -2.43 -6.23
C TRP A 121 10.57 -2.69 -5.65
N VAL A 122 11.25 -3.78 -6.06
CA VAL A 122 12.67 -4.01 -5.73
C VAL A 122 13.58 -3.24 -6.69
N ALA A 123 13.23 -3.16 -7.97
CA ALA A 123 14.04 -2.49 -8.99
C ALA A 123 14.00 -0.95 -8.85
N GLN A 124 12.88 -0.38 -8.46
CA GLN A 124 12.66 1.07 -8.41
C GLN A 124 13.66 1.82 -7.49
N PRO A 125 13.89 1.43 -6.23
CA PRO A 125 14.89 2.07 -5.38
C PRO A 125 16.30 1.97 -5.93
N ALA A 126 16.63 0.81 -6.53
CA ALA A 126 17.93 0.62 -7.19
C ALA A 126 18.09 1.55 -8.40
N LEU A 127 17.02 1.73 -9.20
CA LEU A 127 17.00 2.65 -10.33
C LEU A 127 17.18 4.11 -9.88
N ILE A 128 16.51 4.53 -8.80
CA ILE A 128 16.73 5.87 -8.20
C ILE A 128 18.20 6.02 -7.79
N GLY A 129 18.81 4.97 -7.23
CA GLY A 129 20.22 4.96 -6.85
C GLY A 129 21.19 5.17 -8.00
N GLU A 130 20.81 4.84 -9.24
CA GLU A 130 21.66 5.00 -10.42
C GLU A 130 21.75 6.45 -10.92
N PHE A 131 20.66 7.23 -10.85
CA PHE A 131 20.65 8.61 -11.35
C PHE A 131 20.65 9.68 -10.25
N ALA A 132 20.24 9.35 -9.02
CA ALA A 132 20.24 10.30 -7.92
C ALA A 132 21.61 10.43 -7.27
N THR A 133 22.04 11.66 -7.01
CA THR A 133 23.23 11.94 -6.20
C THR A 133 22.99 11.58 -4.73
N SER A 134 24.05 11.30 -3.97
CA SER A 134 23.95 10.90 -2.55
C SER A 134 23.12 11.87 -1.70
N GLY A 135 23.16 13.18 -1.96
CA GLY A 135 22.38 14.19 -1.24
C GLY A 135 20.95 14.41 -1.76
N SER A 136 20.54 13.75 -2.86
CA SER A 136 19.21 13.92 -3.46
C SER A 136 18.32 12.67 -3.40
N ARG A 137 18.85 11.52 -2.94
CA ARG A 137 18.09 10.25 -2.90
C ARG A 137 16.83 10.35 -2.06
N ASP A 138 16.92 10.91 -0.86
CA ASP A 138 15.77 11.03 0.04
C ASP A 138 14.68 11.93 -0.57
N ARG A 139 15.08 12.99 -1.27
CA ARG A 139 14.14 13.87 -2.00
C ARG A 139 13.45 13.14 -3.14
N TRP A 140 14.16 12.24 -3.85
CA TRP A 140 13.58 11.42 -4.90
C TRP A 140 12.59 10.40 -4.34
N PHE A 141 12.89 9.75 -3.20
CA PHE A 141 11.93 8.88 -2.53
C PHE A 141 10.69 9.66 -2.09
N GLY A 142 10.86 10.82 -1.45
CA GLY A 142 9.75 11.69 -1.07
C GLY A 142 8.89 12.12 -2.27
N LEU A 143 9.53 12.55 -3.37
CA LEU A 143 8.81 12.90 -4.61
C LEU A 143 8.03 11.72 -5.17
N THR A 144 8.61 10.52 -5.20
CA THR A 144 7.94 9.31 -5.70
C THR A 144 6.69 8.98 -4.89
N VAL A 145 6.77 9.08 -3.57
CA VAL A 145 5.62 8.86 -2.68
C VAL A 145 4.52 9.90 -2.94
N ALA A 146 4.89 11.18 -3.09
CA ALA A 146 3.95 12.26 -3.37
C ALA A 146 3.26 12.09 -4.74
N LEU A 147 4.04 11.81 -5.80
CA LEU A 147 3.51 11.56 -7.14
C LEU A 147 2.56 10.36 -7.15
N ARG A 148 2.90 9.30 -6.41
CA ARG A 148 2.05 8.13 -6.29
C ARG A 148 0.73 8.45 -5.58
N ALA A 149 0.76 9.19 -4.48
CA ALA A 149 -0.46 9.57 -3.75
C ALA A 149 -1.40 10.41 -4.63
N VAL A 150 -0.86 11.41 -5.32
CA VAL A 150 -1.63 12.26 -6.25
C VAL A 150 -2.17 11.45 -7.42
N GLY A 151 -1.32 10.63 -8.06
CA GLY A 151 -1.73 9.79 -9.20
C GLY A 151 -2.84 8.81 -8.84
N LEU A 152 -2.71 8.10 -7.72
CA LEU A 152 -3.73 7.18 -7.22
C LEU A 152 -5.07 7.90 -6.97
N GLY A 153 -5.04 9.10 -6.37
CA GLY A 153 -6.24 9.89 -6.11
C GLY A 153 -6.94 10.33 -7.41
N ILE A 154 -6.17 10.87 -8.37
CA ILE A 154 -6.70 11.24 -9.69
C ILE A 154 -7.28 10.02 -10.40
N GLY A 155 -6.53 8.90 -10.44
CA GLY A 155 -6.98 7.66 -11.06
C GLY A 155 -8.27 7.13 -10.46
N GLY A 156 -8.39 7.10 -9.12
CA GLY A 156 -9.60 6.65 -8.43
C GLY A 156 -10.82 7.52 -8.73
N LEU A 157 -10.63 8.85 -8.79
CA LEU A 157 -11.70 9.78 -9.18
C LEU A 157 -12.17 9.52 -10.61
N LEU A 158 -11.24 9.43 -11.55
CA LEU A 158 -11.54 9.15 -12.96
C LEU A 158 -12.22 7.78 -13.13
N ALA A 159 -11.80 6.76 -12.36
CA ALA A 159 -12.42 5.45 -12.37
C ALA A 159 -13.89 5.50 -11.94
N GLY A 160 -14.17 6.17 -10.81
CA GLY A 160 -15.54 6.34 -10.32
C GLY A 160 -16.44 7.04 -11.34
N LEU A 161 -15.94 8.08 -12.01
CA LEU A 161 -16.66 8.79 -13.08
C LEU A 161 -16.89 7.89 -14.31
N ALA A 162 -15.85 7.18 -14.76
CA ALA A 162 -15.93 6.28 -15.92
C ALA A 162 -16.95 5.15 -15.71
N VAL A 163 -16.92 4.50 -14.55
CA VAL A 163 -17.88 3.44 -14.22
C VAL A 163 -19.30 3.98 -14.10
N SER A 164 -19.48 5.17 -13.49
CA SER A 164 -20.79 5.78 -13.34
C SER A 164 -21.44 6.17 -14.66
N SER A 165 -20.63 6.64 -15.65
CA SER A 165 -21.14 7.13 -16.93
C SER A 165 -21.22 6.05 -18.01
N LEU A 166 -20.34 5.04 -17.99
CA LEU A 166 -20.19 4.04 -19.06
C LEU A 166 -20.62 2.62 -18.63
N GLY A 167 -20.94 2.40 -17.35
CA GLY A 167 -21.32 1.08 -16.84
C GLY A 167 -20.25 0.01 -17.07
N ILE A 168 -20.63 -1.12 -17.68
CA ILE A 168 -19.72 -2.24 -17.96
C ILE A 168 -18.58 -1.84 -18.89
N VAL A 169 -18.82 -1.00 -19.88
CA VAL A 169 -17.78 -0.47 -20.78
C VAL A 169 -16.75 0.31 -19.98
N GLY A 170 -17.18 1.04 -18.94
CA GLY A 170 -16.29 1.74 -18.02
C GLY A 170 -15.30 0.80 -17.34
N TYR A 171 -15.73 -0.36 -16.86
CA TYR A 171 -14.82 -1.36 -16.26
C TYR A 171 -13.75 -1.86 -17.25
N HIS A 172 -14.11 -2.16 -18.48
CA HIS A 172 -13.13 -2.54 -19.52
C HIS A 172 -12.18 -1.39 -19.84
N ALA A 173 -12.70 -0.15 -19.91
CA ALA A 173 -11.88 1.03 -20.14
C ALA A 173 -10.82 1.23 -19.04
N LEU A 174 -11.14 0.93 -17.76
CA LEU A 174 -10.16 0.98 -16.66
C LEU A 174 -8.99 0.01 -16.88
N VAL A 175 -9.29 -1.21 -17.34
CA VAL A 175 -8.27 -2.24 -17.63
C VAL A 175 -7.36 -1.79 -18.76
N VAL A 176 -7.93 -1.34 -19.87
CA VAL A 176 -7.17 -0.86 -21.05
C VAL A 176 -6.34 0.37 -20.69
N ALA A 177 -6.95 1.37 -20.02
CA ALA A 177 -6.25 2.57 -19.62
C ALA A 177 -5.07 2.30 -18.68
N ASN A 178 -5.21 1.33 -17.77
CA ASN A 178 -4.11 0.91 -16.91
C ASN A 178 -3.01 0.16 -17.70
N ALA A 179 -3.38 -0.69 -18.67
CA ALA A 179 -2.40 -1.31 -19.56
C ALA A 179 -1.61 -0.24 -20.35
N VAL A 180 -2.30 0.77 -20.88
CA VAL A 180 -1.67 1.91 -21.58
C VAL A 180 -0.75 2.69 -20.64
N SER A 181 -1.14 2.91 -19.38
CA SER A 181 -0.29 3.61 -18.40
C SER A 181 1.03 2.87 -18.15
N PHE A 182 0.99 1.53 -18.03
CA PHE A 182 2.20 0.73 -17.90
C PHE A 182 3.06 0.72 -19.16
N ALA A 183 2.44 0.72 -20.34
CA ALA A 183 3.17 0.84 -21.61
C ALA A 183 3.90 2.18 -21.70
N LEU A 184 3.24 3.29 -21.38
CA LEU A 184 3.84 4.62 -21.32
C LEU A 184 4.96 4.70 -20.28
N ALA A 185 4.74 4.14 -19.09
CA ALA A 185 5.76 4.06 -18.04
C ALA A 185 6.98 3.25 -18.51
N ALA A 186 6.79 2.12 -19.21
CA ALA A 186 7.87 1.33 -19.77
C ALA A 186 8.71 2.13 -20.77
N VAL A 187 8.06 2.83 -21.70
CA VAL A 187 8.74 3.68 -22.70
C VAL A 187 9.51 4.82 -22.03
N LEU A 188 8.91 5.50 -21.06
CA LEU A 188 9.56 6.58 -20.32
C LEU A 188 10.76 6.09 -19.51
N ILE A 189 10.66 4.94 -18.83
CA ILE A 189 11.79 4.34 -18.12
C ILE A 189 12.86 3.87 -19.11
N ALA A 190 12.47 3.33 -20.26
CA ALA A 190 13.41 2.94 -21.32
C ALA A 190 14.16 4.13 -21.94
N SER A 191 13.59 5.34 -21.94
CA SER A 191 14.23 6.56 -22.42
C SER A 191 15.23 7.18 -21.43
N LEU A 192 15.28 6.71 -20.17
CA LEU A 192 16.19 7.21 -19.17
C LEU A 192 17.65 6.97 -19.59
N GLN A 193 18.43 8.03 -19.60
CA GLN A 193 19.89 7.96 -19.79
C GLN A 193 20.55 7.76 -18.42
N VAL A 194 20.76 6.50 -18.05
CA VAL A 194 21.44 6.15 -16.80
C VAL A 194 22.83 5.65 -17.12
N PRO A 195 23.88 6.23 -16.52
CA PRO A 195 25.23 5.68 -16.66
C PRO A 195 25.25 4.24 -16.14
N ARG A 196 25.73 3.29 -16.95
CA ARG A 196 25.97 1.93 -16.46
C ARG A 196 27.04 1.98 -15.37
N ARG A 197 26.60 2.04 -14.11
CA ARG A 197 27.49 1.77 -12.98
C ARG A 197 27.63 0.26 -12.83
N ALA A 198 28.88 -0.21 -12.72
CA ALA A 198 29.14 -1.60 -12.36
C ALA A 198 28.38 -1.91 -11.06
N SER A 199 27.66 -3.01 -11.06
CA SER A 199 26.94 -3.53 -9.90
C SER A 199 27.87 -3.51 -8.68
N VAL A 200 27.50 -2.79 -7.64
CA VAL A 200 28.18 -2.91 -6.35
C VAL A 200 27.65 -4.21 -5.72
N ALA A 201 28.25 -5.31 -6.13
CA ALA A 201 28.07 -6.61 -5.50
C ALA A 201 28.55 -6.51 -4.04
N GLY A 202 27.65 -6.34 -3.08
CA GLY A 202 28.07 -6.16 -1.70
C GLY A 202 26.97 -6.17 -0.65
N LEU A 203 25.78 -6.66 -0.95
CA LEU A 203 24.83 -6.97 0.13
C LEU A 203 25.10 -8.39 0.62
N ALA A 204 25.67 -8.49 1.83
CA ALA A 204 25.90 -9.75 2.52
C ALA A 204 24.64 -10.62 2.46
N LYS A 205 24.80 -11.84 1.91
CA LYS A 205 23.71 -12.84 1.89
C LYS A 205 23.18 -13.03 3.30
N PRO A 206 21.88 -12.84 3.54
CA PRO A 206 21.32 -13.07 4.88
C PRO A 206 21.45 -14.56 5.21
N GLY A 207 22.32 -14.89 6.17
CA GLY A 207 22.42 -16.27 6.66
C GLY A 207 21.15 -16.69 7.42
N PRO A 208 20.73 -17.97 7.38
CA PRO A 208 19.50 -18.46 8.00
C PRO A 208 19.44 -18.31 9.53
N LYS A 209 20.57 -18.18 10.19
CA LYS A 209 20.66 -18.06 11.67
C LYS A 209 20.01 -16.79 12.25
N GLY A 210 19.81 -15.75 11.47
CA GLY A 210 19.29 -14.48 11.98
C GLY A 210 17.77 -14.36 12.00
N PHE A 211 17.03 -15.09 11.16
CA PHE A 211 15.56 -15.11 11.22
C PHE A 211 15.04 -15.82 12.47
N ARG A 212 15.76 -16.81 12.98
CA ARG A 212 15.41 -17.44 14.27
C ARG A 212 15.46 -16.46 15.44
N ALA A 213 16.39 -15.52 15.44
CA ALA A 213 16.47 -14.47 16.46
C ALA A 213 15.26 -13.52 16.40
N VAL A 214 14.81 -13.15 15.19
CA VAL A 214 13.60 -12.32 15.00
C VAL A 214 12.35 -13.05 15.50
N LEU A 215 12.21 -14.34 15.20
CA LEU A 215 11.08 -15.16 15.65
C LEU A 215 11.12 -15.47 17.16
N ALA A 216 12.29 -15.43 17.79
CA ALA A 216 12.46 -15.60 19.23
C ALA A 216 12.10 -14.32 20.01
N ASP A 217 12.13 -13.15 19.35
CA ASP A 217 11.72 -11.87 19.94
C ASP A 217 10.19 -11.76 20.01
N ARG A 218 9.62 -12.30 21.07
CA ARG A 218 8.18 -12.31 21.30
C ARG A 218 7.54 -10.91 21.24
N PRO A 219 8.09 -9.85 21.89
CA PRO A 219 7.57 -8.49 21.77
C PRO A 219 7.47 -8.01 20.33
N PHE A 220 8.53 -8.22 19.55
CA PHE A 220 8.55 -7.86 18.13
C PHE A 220 7.53 -8.67 17.30
N CYS A 221 7.41 -9.98 17.59
CA CYS A 221 6.40 -10.83 16.94
C CYS A 221 4.97 -10.32 17.19
N TRP A 222 4.66 -9.81 18.39
CA TRP A 222 3.36 -9.18 18.66
C TRP A 222 3.14 -7.92 17.82
N ILE A 223 4.15 -7.09 17.65
CA ILE A 223 4.08 -5.90 16.76
C ILE A 223 3.85 -6.32 15.32
N VAL A 224 4.61 -7.31 14.82
CA VAL A 224 4.46 -7.82 13.44
C VAL A 224 3.09 -8.44 13.20
N ALA A 225 2.59 -9.25 14.13
CA ALA A 225 1.25 -9.85 14.05
C ALA A 225 0.15 -8.78 14.08
N SER A 226 0.28 -7.78 14.96
CA SER A 226 -0.65 -6.64 15.00
C SER A 226 -0.59 -5.84 13.68
N ASN A 227 0.61 -5.71 13.08
CA ASN A 227 0.76 -5.00 11.82
C ASN A 227 0.10 -5.70 10.63
N VAL A 228 -0.05 -7.03 10.65
CA VAL A 228 -0.87 -7.74 9.64
C VAL A 228 -2.31 -7.23 9.70
N VAL A 229 -2.88 -7.10 10.91
CA VAL A 229 -4.25 -6.61 11.09
C VAL A 229 -4.37 -5.14 10.66
N PHE A 230 -3.42 -4.29 11.06
CA PHE A 230 -3.38 -2.89 10.63
C PHE A 230 -3.23 -2.77 9.11
N GLY A 231 -2.42 -3.62 8.48
CA GLY A 231 -2.25 -3.67 7.03
C GLY A 231 -3.53 -4.07 6.31
N ILE A 232 -4.26 -5.08 6.81
CA ILE A 232 -5.57 -5.46 6.28
C ILE A 232 -6.54 -4.28 6.43
N ALA A 233 -6.62 -3.68 7.62
CA ALA A 233 -7.46 -2.52 7.86
C ALA A 233 -7.15 -1.37 6.90
N ARG A 234 -5.86 -1.08 6.66
CA ARG A 234 -5.42 -0.03 5.72
C ARG A 234 -5.80 -0.34 4.28
N THR A 235 -5.82 -1.60 3.89
CA THR A 235 -6.14 -2.01 2.51
C THR A 235 -7.64 -1.90 2.21
N MET A 236 -8.50 -1.86 3.23
CA MET A 236 -9.96 -1.86 3.06
C MET A 236 -10.49 -0.66 2.27
N ILE A 237 -9.84 0.50 2.31
CA ILE A 237 -10.27 1.66 1.51
C ILE A 237 -10.19 1.41 0.00
N LEU A 238 -9.25 0.57 -0.42
CA LEU A 238 -9.07 0.19 -1.82
C LEU A 238 -9.91 -1.01 -2.24
N VAL A 239 -10.03 -2.00 -1.38
CA VAL A 239 -10.58 -3.31 -1.73
C VAL A 239 -12.03 -3.45 -1.26
N GLY A 240 -12.26 -3.23 0.02
CA GLY A 240 -13.54 -3.50 0.65
C GLY A 240 -14.55 -2.38 0.51
N PHE A 241 -14.09 -1.14 0.70
CA PHE A 241 -14.98 0.01 0.76
C PHE A 241 -15.75 0.28 -0.55
N PRO A 242 -15.13 0.26 -1.76
CA PRO A 242 -15.86 0.44 -3.01
C PRO A 242 -16.90 -0.64 -3.24
N VAL A 243 -16.56 -1.90 -2.96
CA VAL A 243 -17.49 -3.04 -3.08
C VAL A 243 -18.66 -2.85 -2.13
N TYR A 244 -18.38 -2.52 -0.87
CA TYR A 244 -19.43 -2.35 0.15
C TYR A 244 -20.35 -1.15 -0.16
N ALA A 245 -19.77 -0.02 -0.55
CA ALA A 245 -20.53 1.18 -0.89
C ALA A 245 -21.48 0.94 -2.07
N ILE A 246 -21.02 0.24 -3.11
CA ILE A 246 -21.80 0.03 -4.33
C ILE A 246 -22.78 -1.15 -4.16
N GLN A 247 -22.30 -2.30 -3.68
CA GLN A 247 -23.09 -3.55 -3.63
C GLN A 247 -24.08 -3.58 -2.46
N VAL A 248 -23.67 -3.07 -1.29
CA VAL A 248 -24.48 -3.17 -0.06
C VAL A 248 -25.30 -1.91 0.18
N LEU A 249 -24.66 -0.75 0.04
CA LEU A 249 -25.34 0.52 0.34
C LEU A 249 -26.01 1.16 -0.87
N GLY A 250 -25.84 0.60 -2.09
CA GLY A 250 -26.39 1.14 -3.32
C GLY A 250 -25.88 2.54 -3.66
N ALA A 251 -24.70 2.90 -3.17
CA ALA A 251 -24.08 4.19 -3.44
C ALA A 251 -23.63 4.26 -4.91
N PRO A 252 -23.67 5.42 -5.55
CA PRO A 252 -23.17 5.58 -6.92
C PRO A 252 -21.64 5.37 -6.98
N ALA A 253 -21.15 4.76 -8.07
CA ALA A 253 -19.74 4.41 -8.22
C ALA A 253 -18.80 5.64 -8.14
N TRP A 254 -19.25 6.82 -8.61
CA TRP A 254 -18.47 8.05 -8.50
C TRP A 254 -18.12 8.38 -7.04
N LEU A 255 -18.98 8.05 -6.08
CA LEU A 255 -18.74 8.33 -4.67
C LEU A 255 -17.50 7.58 -4.16
N ALA A 256 -17.33 6.31 -4.51
CA ALA A 256 -16.14 5.55 -4.14
C ALA A 256 -14.85 6.21 -4.66
N GLY A 257 -14.87 6.69 -5.89
CA GLY A 257 -13.74 7.43 -6.48
C GLY A 257 -13.46 8.75 -5.76
N VAL A 258 -14.49 9.54 -5.47
CA VAL A 258 -14.36 10.81 -4.72
C VAL A 258 -13.81 10.56 -3.31
N LEU A 259 -14.34 9.59 -2.58
CA LEU A 259 -13.88 9.29 -1.23
C LEU A 259 -12.44 8.79 -1.21
N TYR A 260 -12.02 8.03 -2.23
CA TYR A 260 -10.63 7.65 -2.39
C TYR A 260 -9.72 8.84 -2.71
N ALA A 261 -10.18 9.78 -3.54
CA ALA A 261 -9.46 11.04 -3.80
C ALA A 261 -9.35 11.90 -2.54
N VAL A 262 -10.42 12.02 -1.75
CA VAL A 262 -10.40 12.71 -0.44
C VAL A 262 -9.41 12.05 0.52
N TYR A 263 -9.41 10.73 0.62
CA TYR A 263 -8.45 9.97 1.41
C TYR A 263 -7.00 10.30 1.02
N THR A 264 -6.66 10.26 -0.26
CA THR A 264 -5.30 10.54 -0.73
C THR A 264 -4.91 12.02 -0.56
N ALA A 265 -5.84 12.95 -0.76
CA ALA A 265 -5.62 14.37 -0.56
C ALA A 265 -5.37 14.69 0.93
N LEU A 266 -6.15 14.12 1.84
CA LEU A 266 -5.94 14.27 3.29
C LEU A 266 -4.57 13.74 3.71
N LEU A 267 -4.15 12.58 3.19
CA LEU A 267 -2.80 12.06 3.45
C LEU A 267 -1.73 13.03 2.96
N ALA A 268 -1.86 13.55 1.74
CA ALA A 268 -0.86 14.45 1.16
C ALA A 268 -0.73 15.78 1.96
N VAL A 269 -1.84 16.33 2.44
CA VAL A 269 -1.87 17.65 3.09
C VAL A 269 -1.64 17.58 4.59
N ALA A 270 -2.27 16.63 5.27
CA ALA A 270 -2.35 16.61 6.74
C ALA A 270 -1.33 15.69 7.41
N GLN A 271 -0.72 14.73 6.68
CA GLN A 271 0.21 13.73 7.24
C GLN A 271 1.35 14.38 8.01
N THR A 272 2.06 15.34 7.41
CA THR A 272 3.24 15.99 8.03
C THR A 272 2.87 16.75 9.31
N SER A 273 1.75 17.46 9.30
CA SER A 273 1.30 18.24 10.47
C SER A 273 0.89 17.31 11.62
N LEU A 274 0.24 16.18 11.31
CA LEU A 274 -0.17 15.22 12.31
C LEU A 274 1.03 14.48 12.90
N VAL A 275 2.01 14.07 12.09
CA VAL A 275 3.24 13.41 12.57
C VAL A 275 3.96 14.30 13.58
N ARG A 276 4.14 15.60 13.28
CA ARG A 276 4.75 16.55 14.22
C ARG A 276 4.02 16.62 15.58
N ARG A 277 2.70 16.55 15.60
CA ARG A 277 1.92 16.53 16.84
C ARG A 277 2.09 15.23 17.63
N LEU A 278 2.33 14.11 16.93
CA LEU A 278 2.53 12.80 17.53
C LEU A 278 3.96 12.60 18.10
N GLU A 279 4.94 13.42 17.71
CA GLU A 279 6.32 13.37 18.21
C GLU A 279 6.45 13.47 19.73
N HIS A 280 5.45 14.06 20.41
CA HIS A 280 5.41 14.17 21.88
C HIS A 280 4.66 13.03 22.58
N HIS A 281 4.23 12.00 21.84
CA HIS A 281 3.46 10.89 22.40
C HIS A 281 4.20 9.56 22.26
N ARG A 282 3.94 8.62 23.17
CA ARG A 282 4.46 7.25 23.05
C ARG A 282 3.94 6.61 21.75
N ARG A 283 4.84 6.04 20.95
CA ARG A 283 4.51 5.41 19.67
C ARG A 283 3.47 4.30 19.83
N THR A 284 3.56 3.50 20.89
CA THR A 284 2.57 2.45 21.22
C THR A 284 1.18 3.01 21.51
N ARG A 285 1.08 4.15 22.21
CA ARG A 285 -0.22 4.83 22.42
C ARG A 285 -0.81 5.35 21.11
N ALA A 286 0.01 5.89 20.22
CA ALA A 286 -0.43 6.30 18.90
C ALA A 286 -0.93 5.10 18.07
N LEU A 287 -0.25 3.94 18.12
CA LEU A 287 -0.74 2.72 17.48
C LEU A 287 -2.07 2.23 18.08
N MET A 288 -2.23 2.29 19.39
CA MET A 288 -3.50 1.95 20.04
C MET A 288 -4.62 2.93 19.64
N LEU A 289 -4.32 4.21 19.54
CA LEU A 289 -5.27 5.22 19.03
C LEU A 289 -5.68 4.92 17.59
N SER A 290 -4.73 4.57 16.70
CA SER A 290 -5.05 4.20 15.32
C SER A 290 -5.95 2.97 15.25
N ALA A 291 -5.72 1.95 16.10
CA ALA A 291 -6.59 0.78 16.19
C ALA A 291 -8.02 1.15 16.60
N LEU A 292 -8.18 2.03 17.58
CA LEU A 292 -9.51 2.50 18.04
C LEU A 292 -10.22 3.35 16.96
N LEU A 293 -9.50 4.22 16.26
CA LEU A 293 -10.06 5.01 15.16
C LEU A 293 -10.53 4.12 14.00
N TRP A 294 -9.72 3.10 13.61
CA TRP A 294 -10.16 2.13 12.61
C TRP A 294 -11.34 1.28 13.10
N ALA A 295 -11.28 0.77 14.33
CA ALA A 295 -12.38 0.00 14.92
C ALA A 295 -13.68 0.83 14.92
N GLY A 296 -13.62 2.09 15.34
CA GLY A 296 -14.75 3.01 15.27
C GLY A 296 -15.26 3.20 13.84
N SER A 297 -14.36 3.38 12.86
CA SER A 297 -14.74 3.50 11.44
C SER A 297 -15.45 2.23 10.94
N PHE A 298 -14.99 1.05 11.35
CA PHE A 298 -15.58 -0.21 10.92
C PHE A 298 -16.92 -0.49 11.62
N VAL A 299 -17.08 -0.12 12.89
CA VAL A 299 -18.38 -0.15 13.56
C VAL A 299 -19.38 0.76 12.83
N LEU A 300 -18.95 1.97 12.47
CA LEU A 300 -19.80 2.88 11.68
C LEU A 300 -20.16 2.26 10.32
N LEU A 301 -19.24 1.61 9.61
CA LEU A 301 -19.55 0.92 8.37
C LEU A 301 -20.51 -0.25 8.60
N ALA A 302 -20.39 -1.01 9.68
CA ALA A 302 -21.27 -2.13 9.98
C ALA A 302 -22.74 -1.68 10.20
N VAL A 303 -22.97 -0.49 10.75
CA VAL A 303 -24.32 0.07 10.98
C VAL A 303 -24.84 0.91 9.82
N ALA A 304 -24.00 1.20 8.81
CA ALA A 304 -24.39 2.02 7.66
C ALA A 304 -25.66 1.56 6.91
N PRO A 305 -25.97 0.25 6.78
CA PRO A 305 -27.21 -0.21 6.14
C PRO A 305 -28.48 0.21 6.85
N LEU A 306 -28.41 0.61 8.11
CA LEU A 306 -29.56 1.08 8.89
C LEU A 306 -29.94 2.53 8.58
N LEU A 307 -29.10 3.25 7.83
CA LEU A 307 -29.30 4.67 7.55
C LEU A 307 -30.18 4.91 6.32
N PRO A 308 -30.94 6.01 6.29
CA PRO A 308 -31.67 6.40 5.10
C PRO A 308 -30.71 6.75 3.95
N ARG A 309 -31.09 6.41 2.71
CA ARG A 309 -30.24 6.61 1.51
C ARG A 309 -29.72 8.03 1.36
N GLN A 310 -30.50 9.04 1.77
CA GLN A 310 -30.13 10.45 1.67
C GLN A 310 -28.91 10.81 2.56
N ALA A 311 -28.72 10.08 3.66
CA ALA A 311 -27.62 10.32 4.60
C ALA A 311 -26.32 9.60 4.18
N ILE A 312 -26.36 8.62 3.29
CA ILE A 312 -25.24 7.74 2.96
C ILE A 312 -24.02 8.53 2.47
N VAL A 313 -24.18 9.52 1.61
CA VAL A 313 -23.06 10.31 1.06
C VAL A 313 -22.32 11.06 2.17
N ALA A 314 -23.05 11.81 3.00
CA ALA A 314 -22.46 12.57 4.11
C ALA A 314 -21.85 11.62 5.15
N TYR A 315 -22.52 10.52 5.45
CA TYR A 315 -22.04 9.52 6.40
C TYR A 315 -20.74 8.87 5.96
N LEU A 316 -20.67 8.34 4.74
CA LEU A 316 -19.45 7.73 4.21
C LEU A 316 -18.30 8.72 4.09
N SER A 317 -18.59 10.00 3.81
CA SER A 317 -17.59 11.06 3.84
C SER A 317 -17.00 11.26 5.24
N ALA A 318 -17.83 11.32 6.27
CA ALA A 318 -17.38 11.43 7.65
C ALA A 318 -16.59 10.20 8.10
N VAL A 319 -17.06 8.99 7.77
CA VAL A 319 -16.33 7.74 8.05
C VAL A 319 -14.98 7.72 7.35
N THR A 320 -14.89 8.18 6.10
CA THR A 320 -13.63 8.26 5.35
C THR A 320 -12.63 9.19 6.02
N VAL A 321 -13.06 10.33 6.56
CA VAL A 321 -12.19 11.25 7.31
C VAL A 321 -11.66 10.58 8.58
N LEU A 322 -12.54 9.92 9.35
CA LEU A 322 -12.15 9.20 10.57
C LEU A 322 -11.15 8.07 10.26
N TYR A 323 -11.46 7.27 9.23
CA TYR A 323 -10.59 6.21 8.73
C TYR A 323 -9.22 6.76 8.30
N THR A 324 -9.20 7.87 7.56
CA THR A 324 -7.95 8.50 7.12
C THR A 324 -7.11 8.98 8.31
N GLY A 325 -7.75 9.50 9.34
CA GLY A 325 -7.09 9.84 10.61
C GLY A 325 -6.38 8.64 11.22
N ALA A 326 -7.01 7.46 11.23
CA ALA A 326 -6.37 6.22 11.71
C ALA A 326 -5.13 5.85 10.89
N VAL A 327 -5.22 5.94 9.55
CA VAL A 327 -4.10 5.67 8.63
C VAL A 327 -2.93 6.62 8.90
N MET A 328 -3.20 7.91 9.05
CA MET A 328 -2.17 8.93 9.29
C MET A 328 -1.45 8.71 10.62
N VAL A 329 -2.19 8.41 11.69
CA VAL A 329 -1.62 8.12 13.02
C VAL A 329 -0.74 6.89 12.96
N HIS A 330 -1.21 5.80 12.33
CA HIS A 330 -0.45 4.56 12.19
C HIS A 330 0.85 4.77 11.39
N ALA A 331 0.75 5.37 10.19
CA ALA A 331 1.89 5.57 9.30
C ALA A 331 2.96 6.50 9.91
N GLY A 332 2.56 7.43 10.79
CA GLY A 332 3.50 8.35 11.44
C GLY A 332 4.42 7.69 12.47
N VAL A 333 4.08 6.49 12.97
CA VAL A 333 4.79 5.92 14.12
C VAL A 333 5.32 4.50 13.90
N ILE A 334 4.71 3.72 13.01
CA ILE A 334 5.01 2.28 12.93
C ILE A 334 6.42 2.00 12.41
N ASP A 335 6.86 2.69 11.36
CA ASP A 335 8.18 2.46 10.77
C ASP A 335 9.30 2.83 11.75
N ALA A 336 9.14 3.97 12.45
CA ALA A 336 10.09 4.39 13.47
C ALA A 336 10.16 3.40 14.64
N LEU A 337 9.00 2.89 15.10
CA LEU A 337 8.96 1.87 16.16
C LEU A 337 9.72 0.61 15.76
N VAL A 338 9.54 0.12 14.54
CA VAL A 338 10.21 -1.09 14.03
C VAL A 338 11.71 -0.89 13.93
N ILE A 339 12.16 0.27 13.41
CA ILE A 339 13.59 0.59 13.26
C ILE A 339 14.28 0.67 14.62
N GLU A 340 13.66 1.33 15.60
CA GLU A 340 14.21 1.53 16.94
C GLU A 340 14.09 0.29 17.85
N ALA A 341 13.16 -0.61 17.55
CA ALA A 341 13.06 -1.90 18.25
C ALA A 341 14.11 -2.92 17.77
N ALA A 342 14.70 -2.70 16.60
CA ALA A 342 15.64 -3.64 16.00
C ALA A 342 17.06 -3.43 16.53
N PRO A 343 17.76 -4.50 17.01
CA PRO A 343 19.20 -4.44 17.28
C PRO A 343 19.97 -4.05 16.02
N ASP A 344 21.01 -3.21 16.15
CA ASP A 344 21.77 -2.68 15.01
C ASP A 344 22.28 -3.78 14.06
N THR A 345 22.75 -4.89 14.61
CA THR A 345 23.27 -6.04 13.86
C THR A 345 22.20 -6.85 13.13
N LEU A 346 20.93 -6.70 13.49
CA LEU A 346 19.80 -7.45 12.94
C LEU A 346 18.76 -6.56 12.27
N ARG A 347 18.96 -5.24 12.20
CA ARG A 347 17.99 -4.25 11.70
C ARG A 347 17.37 -4.64 10.35
N GLY A 348 18.19 -5.07 9.39
CA GLY A 348 17.68 -5.50 8.09
C GLY A 348 16.73 -6.69 8.14
N ARG A 349 16.88 -7.60 9.11
CA ARG A 349 16.02 -8.78 9.29
C ARG A 349 14.70 -8.41 9.98
N TYR A 350 14.73 -7.48 10.93
CA TYR A 350 13.54 -6.93 11.56
C TYR A 350 12.68 -6.17 10.55
N VAL A 351 13.29 -5.29 9.76
CA VAL A 351 12.60 -4.59 8.67
C VAL A 351 12.06 -5.58 7.63
N GLY A 352 12.83 -6.63 7.28
CA GLY A 352 12.38 -7.70 6.39
C GLY A 352 11.15 -8.45 6.91
N GLY A 353 11.16 -8.83 8.20
CA GLY A 353 10.01 -9.47 8.86
C GLY A 353 8.78 -8.55 8.91
N PHE A 354 8.99 -7.27 9.17
CA PHE A 354 7.95 -6.26 9.13
C PHE A 354 7.36 -6.09 7.72
N ASN A 355 8.18 -6.01 6.68
CA ASN A 355 7.71 -5.93 5.30
C ASN A 355 6.92 -7.17 4.88
N LEU A 356 7.26 -8.35 5.43
CA LEU A 356 6.49 -9.57 5.21
C LEU A 356 5.06 -9.45 5.78
N SER A 357 4.86 -8.76 6.91
CA SER A 357 3.52 -8.51 7.46
C SER A 357 2.66 -7.66 6.52
N TRP A 358 3.24 -6.65 5.87
CA TRP A 358 2.55 -5.88 4.83
C TRP A 358 2.19 -6.73 3.61
N ALA A 359 3.13 -7.59 3.17
CA ALA A 359 2.88 -8.50 2.05
C ALA A 359 1.74 -9.48 2.36
N ALA A 360 1.72 -10.05 3.58
CA ALA A 360 0.66 -10.92 4.04
C ALA A 360 -0.68 -10.18 4.15
N ALA A 361 -0.69 -8.98 4.72
CA ALA A 361 -1.90 -8.17 4.87
C ALA A 361 -2.54 -7.86 3.51
N ASN A 362 -1.76 -7.35 2.56
CA ASN A 362 -2.26 -7.02 1.23
C ASN A 362 -2.75 -8.26 0.47
N ALA A 363 -2.09 -9.41 0.66
CA ALA A 363 -2.50 -10.66 0.01
C ALA A 363 -3.80 -11.23 0.61
N LEU A 364 -3.98 -11.17 1.93
CA LEU A 364 -5.14 -11.74 2.60
C LEU A 364 -6.39 -10.85 2.51
N ALA A 365 -6.22 -9.54 2.36
CA ALA A 365 -7.31 -8.58 2.44
C ALA A 365 -8.46 -8.84 1.43
N PRO A 366 -8.23 -9.11 0.13
CA PRO A 366 -9.33 -9.33 -0.82
C PRO A 366 -10.17 -10.57 -0.47
N GLY A 367 -9.51 -11.72 -0.26
CA GLY A 367 -10.19 -12.98 0.04
C GLY A 367 -10.91 -12.94 1.38
N LEU A 368 -10.28 -12.39 2.43
CA LEU A 368 -10.90 -12.24 3.73
C LEU A 368 -12.17 -11.38 3.64
N PHE A 369 -12.07 -10.22 2.99
CA PHE A 369 -13.20 -9.31 2.86
C PHE A 369 -14.36 -9.94 2.09
N THR A 370 -14.07 -10.50 0.91
CA THR A 370 -15.14 -11.03 0.04
C THR A 370 -15.79 -12.29 0.59
N THR A 371 -15.02 -13.17 1.25
CA THR A 371 -15.57 -14.36 1.91
C THR A 371 -16.51 -13.97 3.06
N LEU A 372 -16.08 -13.05 3.93
CA LEU A 372 -16.91 -12.59 5.04
C LEU A 372 -18.16 -11.84 4.53
N LEU A 373 -18.01 -11.03 3.48
CA LEU A 373 -19.12 -10.31 2.86
C LEU A 373 -20.18 -11.28 2.28
N GLY A 374 -19.73 -12.41 1.71
CA GLY A 374 -20.60 -13.44 1.16
C GLY A 374 -21.47 -14.13 2.22
N TRP A 375 -21.05 -14.14 3.49
CA TRP A 375 -21.85 -14.70 4.57
C TRP A 375 -22.86 -13.69 5.14
N TYR A 376 -22.41 -12.49 5.43
CA TYR A 376 -23.25 -11.40 5.94
C TYR A 376 -22.60 -10.04 5.65
N ALA A 377 -23.39 -9.07 5.21
CA ALA A 377 -22.90 -7.77 4.76
C ALA A 377 -22.07 -6.98 5.80
N GLY A 378 -22.42 -7.07 7.08
CA GLY A 378 -21.71 -6.41 8.17
C GLY A 378 -20.52 -7.19 8.70
N LEU A 379 -20.38 -8.48 8.36
CA LEU A 379 -19.40 -9.37 8.97
C LEU A 379 -17.94 -8.96 8.74
N PRO A 380 -17.52 -8.47 7.56
CA PRO A 380 -16.16 -8.00 7.36
C PRO A 380 -15.76 -6.92 8.38
N TRP A 381 -16.64 -5.98 8.61
CA TRP A 381 -16.40 -4.84 9.50
C TRP A 381 -16.38 -5.26 10.97
N ILE A 382 -17.30 -6.14 11.38
CA ILE A 382 -17.33 -6.71 12.75
C ILE A 382 -16.06 -7.53 13.02
N ALA A 383 -15.67 -8.40 12.08
CA ALA A 383 -14.47 -9.23 12.22
C ALA A 383 -13.20 -8.38 12.29
N LEU A 384 -13.07 -7.37 11.42
CA LEU A 384 -11.95 -6.44 11.44
C LEU A 384 -11.90 -5.62 12.73
N THR A 385 -13.06 -5.19 13.25
CA THR A 385 -13.14 -4.52 14.56
C THR A 385 -12.60 -5.43 15.65
N ALA A 386 -13.04 -6.68 15.71
CA ALA A 386 -12.56 -7.66 16.70
C ALA A 386 -11.05 -7.91 16.57
N LEU A 387 -10.54 -8.07 15.35
CA LEU A 387 -9.12 -8.24 15.10
C LEU A 387 -8.30 -7.01 15.51
N LEU A 388 -8.80 -5.79 15.29
CA LEU A 388 -8.14 -4.55 15.74
C LEU A 388 -8.10 -4.45 17.27
N LEU A 389 -9.14 -4.86 17.97
CA LEU A 389 -9.15 -4.92 19.43
C LEU A 389 -8.14 -5.96 19.95
N LEU A 390 -8.00 -7.10 19.27
CA LEU A 390 -6.95 -8.08 19.57
C LEU A 390 -5.55 -7.52 19.28
N ALA A 391 -5.36 -6.81 18.16
CA ALA A 391 -4.10 -6.16 17.84
C ALA A 391 -3.73 -5.09 18.88
N LEU A 392 -4.70 -4.32 19.38
CA LEU A 392 -4.52 -3.37 20.50
C LEU A 392 -3.99 -4.09 21.75
N VAL A 393 -4.56 -5.25 22.10
CA VAL A 393 -4.06 -6.08 23.22
C VAL A 393 -2.64 -6.56 22.93
N GLY A 394 -2.33 -6.95 21.70
CA GLY A 394 -0.98 -7.35 21.26
C GLY A 394 0.05 -6.23 21.47
N VAL A 395 -0.25 -5.01 20.99
CA VAL A 395 0.59 -3.82 21.16
C VAL A 395 0.79 -3.51 22.65
N ARG A 396 -0.29 -3.53 23.43
CA ARG A 396 -0.23 -3.28 24.89
C ARG A 396 0.62 -4.31 25.64
N ARG A 397 0.60 -5.58 25.24
CA ARG A 397 1.45 -6.64 25.82
C ARG A 397 2.92 -6.53 25.42
N ALA A 398 3.18 -6.02 24.21
CA ALA A 398 4.53 -5.80 23.74
C ALA A 398 5.19 -4.59 24.42
N GLU A 399 4.46 -3.50 24.68
CA GLU A 399 4.98 -2.21 25.16
C GLU A 399 5.98 -2.34 26.33
N PRO A 400 5.70 -3.05 27.44
CA PRO A 400 6.60 -3.07 28.61
C PRO A 400 7.92 -3.85 28.36
N ARG A 401 8.00 -4.56 27.24
CA ARG A 401 9.16 -5.39 26.87
C ARG A 401 9.94 -4.84 25.69
N LEU A 402 9.45 -3.77 25.08
CA LEU A 402 10.15 -3.04 24.01
C LEU A 402 11.22 -2.13 24.61
N ALA A 403 12.29 -1.90 23.85
CA ALA A 403 13.32 -0.92 24.21
C ALA A 403 12.68 0.47 24.42
N TRP A 404 13.14 1.21 25.39
CA TRP A 404 12.61 2.55 25.72
C TRP A 404 12.60 3.45 24.48
N GLN A 405 13.67 3.43 23.70
CA GLN A 405 13.84 4.19 22.45
C GLN A 405 12.79 3.83 21.37
N ALA A 406 12.31 2.60 21.34
CA ALA A 406 11.27 2.18 20.42
C ALA A 406 9.89 2.76 20.82
N VAL A 407 9.64 2.92 22.11
CA VAL A 407 8.36 3.42 22.65
C VAL A 407 8.30 4.94 22.68
N HIS A 408 9.41 5.61 23.05
CA HIS A 408 9.47 7.06 23.27
C HIS A 408 10.21 7.77 22.13
N VAL A 409 9.86 9.03 21.89
CA VAL A 409 10.62 9.89 21.00
C VAL A 409 11.76 10.54 21.80
N ARG A 410 12.91 10.79 21.17
CA ARG A 410 14.17 11.24 21.83
C ARG A 410 14.06 12.49 22.72
N SER A 411 13.03 13.32 22.54
CA SER A 411 12.81 14.54 23.34
C SER A 411 12.51 14.28 24.83
N ASP A 412 12.16 13.04 25.20
CA ASP A 412 11.74 12.67 26.57
C ASP A 412 12.83 11.89 27.34
N GLN A 413 14.09 11.90 26.90
CA GLN A 413 15.14 11.25 27.67
C GLN A 413 15.33 11.99 29.02
N PRO A 414 15.13 11.31 30.15
CA PRO A 414 15.55 11.87 31.44
C PRO A 414 17.04 12.11 31.37
N SER A 415 17.46 13.32 31.72
CA SER A 415 18.85 13.81 31.71
C SER A 415 19.83 13.04 32.62
N GLY A 416 19.55 11.80 32.97
CA GLY A 416 20.31 10.97 33.91
C GLY A 416 20.80 9.60 33.41
N MET A 417 20.59 9.22 32.14
CA MET A 417 21.01 7.90 31.61
C MET A 417 22.30 7.94 30.77
N LEU A 418 23.06 9.00 30.85
CA LEU A 418 24.42 9.10 30.24
C LEU A 418 25.49 9.10 31.35
N SER A 419 25.55 8.06 32.18
CA SER A 419 26.67 7.84 33.05
C SER A 419 27.13 6.39 32.97
#